data_ff34752eb6c7a92e1eb42919b5898772
#
_entry.id   ff34752eb6c7a92e1eb42919b5898772
#
_cell.length_a   1.000
_cell.length_b   1.000
_cell.length_c   1.000
_cell.angle_alpha   90.00
_cell.angle_beta   90.00
_cell.angle_gamma   90.00
#
_symmetry.space_group_name_H-M   'P 1'
#
loop_
_entity.id
_entity.type
_entity.pdbx_description
1 polymer ?
#
loop_
_entity_poly.entity_id
_entity_poly.type
_entity_poly.pdbx_seq_one_letter_code
_entity_poly.pdbx_strand_id
1 'polypeptide(L)'
;MCKPVSVRPRFAGSSTRKPLATAIAGLCALSAAGVDAQETPATDIEEITVRGRAETYSTDRSTSVKYTQRLLDTPRTLSLITEDLLRDRNADTLQDGLRAVSGITLAAGEGGTPTGDQMFIRGFSARNDIMINGVRDIAGYTRDIFNVETIEVAKGPGSAVYGRGATGGNINLQTKTARLEQFTDISIRGGSESDYRMMLDLNRPLTESSALRVNVLTDDGEVAGRNEVFNSKNALALSFASGIDTRSRLSVNADWQKQDNLPDYGLPWVPNYSALADRSIASELADYEGGAPPADYDLFFGNVYRDYEDIEAQSFTASYERDVTDTTTIRTQFRTGTVDRESVVTAPRFAFVTSDGVRVYGPDVTLADEKTRNTRDSLNVLQLDLIGAWDTGRIRHDVVTGLEFAHEEFRRWNFVDLVDDNLDSTPAINSLSNPNPRIAFTGQYGRDSTSQLAQGDTAALYAFDTMSFNPQWQLTLGLRWDRFESEYRYSYTDPSLSLAAVNEAATWSLGVVYKPSDNGTIYFGSGTSFSPSAEDLTASANGNNNELDPEESVSFEFGTKWELAGGRLLASAAVFRTEKLHARTDDPFEDGSSDTLNGRQRVDGFELGAVGQLTDR
;
A
#
# COMPACT_ATOMS: atom_id res chain seq x y z
N MET A 1 -4.06 -35.54 10.42
CA MET A 1 -4.25 -36.05 9.05
C MET A 1 -4.00 -34.89 8.11
N CYS A 2 -2.77 -34.76 7.59
CA CYS A 2 -2.39 -33.72 6.63
C CYS A 2 -3.13 -33.98 5.32
N LYS A 3 -3.83 -32.95 4.82
CA LYS A 3 -4.31 -32.96 3.44
C LYS A 3 -3.09 -32.79 2.54
N PRO A 4 -2.92 -33.57 1.46
CA PRO A 4 -1.83 -33.38 0.53
C PRO A 4 -2.02 -32.03 -0.18
N VAL A 5 -0.99 -31.19 -0.14
CA VAL A 5 -0.88 -29.99 -0.95
C VAL A 5 -0.75 -30.46 -2.40
N SER A 6 -1.66 -30.05 -3.25
CA SER A 6 -1.65 -30.38 -4.68
C SER A 6 -0.46 -29.67 -5.33
N VAL A 7 0.61 -30.42 -5.53
CA VAL A 7 1.77 -29.99 -6.31
C VAL A 7 1.39 -30.04 -7.79
N ARG A 8 1.30 -28.89 -8.43
CA ARG A 8 1.16 -28.79 -9.88
C ARG A 8 2.55 -28.63 -10.50
N PRO A 9 3.03 -29.57 -11.34
CA PRO A 9 4.22 -29.33 -12.14
C PRO A 9 3.90 -28.19 -13.13
N ARG A 10 4.63 -27.08 -13.06
CA ARG A 10 4.54 -26.00 -14.03
C ARG A 10 5.35 -26.42 -15.27
N PHE A 11 4.69 -26.93 -16.29
CA PHE A 11 5.27 -27.04 -17.61
C PHE A 11 5.16 -25.66 -18.29
N ALA A 12 6.28 -25.15 -18.78
CA ALA A 12 6.32 -24.05 -19.74
C ALA A 12 5.60 -24.50 -21.04
N GLY A 13 4.32 -24.23 -21.11
CA GLY A 13 3.46 -24.55 -22.24
C GLY A 13 2.30 -23.58 -22.24
N SER A 14 2.31 -22.68 -23.22
CA SER A 14 1.22 -21.77 -23.54
C SER A 14 -0.09 -22.52 -23.73
N SER A 15 -0.89 -22.68 -22.72
CA SER A 15 -2.32 -22.96 -22.91
C SER A 15 -3.00 -23.12 -21.57
N THR A 16 -3.78 -22.19 -21.18
CA THR A 16 -5.01 -22.23 -20.40
C THR A 16 -5.28 -20.95 -19.60
N ARG A 17 -4.87 -19.80 -20.13
CA ARG A 17 -5.17 -18.47 -19.52
C ARG A 17 -6.55 -17.91 -19.94
N LYS A 18 -7.52 -18.76 -20.34
CA LYS A 18 -8.78 -18.29 -20.97
C LYS A 18 -10.07 -18.24 -20.11
N PRO A 19 -10.15 -18.62 -18.82
CA PRO A 19 -11.47 -18.71 -18.22
C PRO A 19 -12.10 -17.35 -17.85
N LEU A 20 -11.30 -16.34 -17.49
CA LEU A 20 -11.87 -15.07 -17.01
C LEU A 20 -12.17 -14.08 -18.14
N ALA A 21 -11.31 -14.01 -19.16
CA ALA A 21 -11.60 -13.23 -20.36
C ALA A 21 -12.88 -13.74 -21.06
N THR A 22 -13.12 -15.05 -21.05
CA THR A 22 -14.36 -15.67 -21.54
C THR A 22 -15.56 -15.35 -20.62
N ALA A 23 -15.35 -15.23 -19.32
CA ALA A 23 -16.39 -14.83 -18.36
C ALA A 23 -16.76 -13.35 -18.51
N ILE A 24 -15.79 -12.47 -18.75
CA ILE A 24 -16.03 -11.05 -19.01
C ILE A 24 -16.77 -10.87 -20.33
N ALA A 25 -16.36 -11.56 -21.39
CA ALA A 25 -17.09 -11.58 -22.67
C ALA A 25 -18.52 -12.15 -22.52
N GLY A 26 -18.70 -13.14 -21.64
CA GLY A 26 -20.00 -13.71 -21.29
C GLY A 26 -20.91 -12.75 -20.51
N LEU A 27 -20.35 -11.97 -19.58
CA LEU A 27 -21.08 -10.92 -18.84
C LEU A 27 -21.47 -9.75 -19.74
N CYS A 28 -20.62 -9.37 -20.68
CA CYS A 28 -20.93 -8.35 -21.68
C CYS A 28 -22.06 -8.83 -22.63
N ALA A 29 -22.09 -10.12 -22.95
CA ALA A 29 -23.16 -10.71 -23.79
C ALA A 29 -24.50 -10.87 -23.03
N LEU A 30 -24.49 -11.10 -21.72
CA LEU A 30 -25.69 -11.18 -20.89
C LEU A 30 -26.37 -9.81 -20.69
N SER A 31 -25.61 -8.71 -20.75
CA SER A 31 -26.17 -7.36 -20.71
C SER A 31 -26.91 -6.97 -22.02
N ALA A 32 -26.63 -7.69 -23.12
CA ALA A 32 -27.27 -7.47 -24.41
C ALA A 32 -28.52 -8.37 -24.67
N ALA A 33 -28.75 -9.39 -23.83
CA ALA A 33 -29.78 -10.42 -24.10
C ALA A 33 -31.07 -10.27 -23.29
N GLY A 34 -31.42 -9.08 -22.82
CA GLY A 34 -32.59 -8.86 -21.96
C GLY A 34 -33.54 -7.78 -22.41
N VAL A 35 -33.88 -7.69 -23.71
CA VAL A 35 -35.04 -6.91 -24.17
C VAL A 35 -35.80 -7.73 -25.17
N ASP A 36 -36.88 -8.37 -24.68
CA ASP A 36 -37.94 -8.89 -25.55
C ASP A 36 -38.62 -7.69 -26.22
N ALA A 37 -38.48 -7.62 -27.54
CA ALA A 37 -39.14 -6.60 -28.36
C ALA A 37 -40.64 -6.88 -28.44
N GLN A 38 -41.42 -6.16 -27.65
CA GLN A 38 -42.84 -5.97 -27.91
C GLN A 38 -42.97 -4.75 -28.82
N GLU A 39 -43.40 -4.97 -30.06
CA GLU A 39 -43.72 -3.92 -31.04
C GLU A 39 -44.77 -2.95 -30.50
N THR A 40 -44.38 -1.71 -30.25
CA THR A 40 -45.27 -0.56 -30.12
C THR A 40 -44.87 0.51 -31.15
N PRO A 41 -45.83 1.27 -31.72
CA PRO A 41 -45.61 2.04 -32.95
C PRO A 41 -44.67 3.23 -32.70
N ALA A 42 -43.88 3.50 -33.74
CA ALA A 42 -42.89 4.59 -33.80
C ALA A 42 -43.51 5.96 -33.51
N THR A 43 -43.06 6.57 -32.41
CA THR A 43 -42.94 8.03 -32.25
C THR A 43 -42.04 8.31 -31.05
N ASP A 44 -41.06 9.11 -31.29
CA ASP A 44 -40.01 9.68 -30.45
C ASP A 44 -38.68 8.93 -30.50
N ILE A 45 -37.80 9.52 -31.31
CA ILE A 45 -36.36 9.30 -31.19
C ILE A 45 -35.97 9.86 -29.81
N GLU A 46 -35.75 8.99 -28.82
CA GLU A 46 -35.11 9.37 -27.60
C GLU A 46 -33.69 9.87 -27.99
N GLU A 47 -33.49 11.15 -27.83
CA GLU A 47 -32.17 11.77 -27.96
C GLU A 47 -31.28 11.14 -26.89
N ILE A 48 -30.38 10.24 -27.27
CA ILE A 48 -29.36 9.71 -26.37
C ILE A 48 -28.41 10.88 -26.09
N THR A 49 -28.71 11.64 -25.05
CA THR A 49 -27.83 12.67 -24.54
C THR A 49 -26.67 11.97 -23.85
N VAL A 50 -25.57 11.77 -24.56
CA VAL A 50 -24.30 11.39 -23.94
C VAL A 50 -23.82 12.59 -23.11
N ARG A 51 -24.21 12.64 -21.85
CA ARG A 51 -23.61 13.57 -20.89
C ARG A 51 -22.26 12.99 -20.52
N GLY A 52 -21.18 13.60 -21.02
CA GLY A 52 -19.86 13.35 -20.47
C GLY A 52 -19.91 13.64 -18.97
N ARG A 53 -19.46 12.70 -18.14
CA ARG A 53 -19.25 12.95 -16.70
C ARG A 53 -18.27 14.10 -16.59
N ALA A 54 -18.58 15.12 -15.79
CA ALA A 54 -17.61 16.17 -15.50
C ALA A 54 -16.47 15.55 -14.71
N GLU A 55 -15.27 15.50 -15.31
CA GLU A 55 -14.06 14.99 -14.65
C GLU A 55 -13.72 15.89 -13.46
N THR A 56 -13.51 15.28 -12.29
CA THR A 56 -13.17 15.98 -11.06
C THR A 56 -11.79 15.53 -10.59
N TYR A 57 -10.77 16.37 -10.84
CA TYR A 57 -9.40 16.12 -10.36
C TYR A 57 -9.19 16.56 -8.91
N SER A 58 -10.19 17.15 -8.28
CA SER A 58 -10.10 17.60 -6.89
C SER A 58 -11.37 17.25 -6.12
N THR A 59 -11.21 17.01 -4.83
CA THR A 59 -12.31 16.88 -3.85
C THR A 59 -12.07 17.88 -2.72
N ASP A 60 -13.13 18.30 -2.06
CA ASP A 60 -13.07 19.33 -1.02
C ASP A 60 -12.93 18.75 0.39
N ARG A 61 -13.03 17.43 0.54
CA ARG A 61 -12.98 16.74 1.84
C ARG A 61 -12.06 15.52 1.81
N SER A 62 -11.48 15.22 2.96
CA SER A 62 -10.80 13.95 3.24
C SER A 62 -11.78 12.79 3.20
N THR A 63 -11.27 11.61 2.87
CA THR A 63 -12.01 10.34 2.93
C THR A 63 -12.15 9.81 4.37
N SER A 64 -11.31 10.29 5.29
CA SER A 64 -11.35 9.90 6.70
C SER A 64 -12.34 10.76 7.49
N VAL A 65 -13.28 10.14 8.19
CA VAL A 65 -14.24 10.81 9.08
C VAL A 65 -13.57 11.59 10.23
N LYS A 66 -12.32 11.26 10.55
CA LYS A 66 -11.54 11.92 11.62
C LYS A 66 -11.06 13.33 11.22
N TYR A 67 -11.08 13.67 9.92
CA TYR A 67 -10.87 15.04 9.42
C TYR A 67 -12.23 15.69 9.18
N THR A 68 -12.71 16.45 10.15
CA THR A 68 -14.07 17.00 10.16
C THR A 68 -14.28 18.19 9.23
N GLN A 69 -13.18 18.82 8.76
CA GLN A 69 -13.20 20.04 7.97
C GLN A 69 -12.92 19.78 6.49
N ARG A 70 -13.20 20.81 5.66
CA ARG A 70 -12.77 20.82 4.26
C ARG A 70 -11.25 20.77 4.15
N LEU A 71 -10.70 20.30 3.03
CA LEU A 71 -9.25 20.29 2.79
C LEU A 71 -8.62 21.65 2.95
N LEU A 72 -9.31 22.70 2.50
CA LEU A 72 -8.88 24.10 2.65
C LEU A 72 -8.64 24.45 4.13
N ASP A 73 -9.50 23.96 5.02
CA ASP A 73 -9.53 24.30 6.44
C ASP A 73 -8.82 23.26 7.34
N THR A 74 -8.25 22.22 6.75
CA THR A 74 -7.51 21.19 7.50
C THR A 74 -6.05 21.64 7.70
N PRO A 75 -5.57 21.77 8.95
CA PRO A 75 -4.25 22.33 9.28
C PRO A 75 -3.11 21.30 9.06
N ARG A 76 -3.04 20.75 7.86
CA ARG A 76 -2.10 19.69 7.46
C ARG A 76 -2.00 19.61 5.95
N THR A 77 -0.85 19.21 5.43
CA THR A 77 -0.72 18.86 4.01
C THR A 77 -1.42 17.53 3.74
N LEU A 78 -2.51 17.59 2.96
CA LEU A 78 -3.24 16.44 2.42
C LEU A 78 -3.18 16.51 0.89
N SER A 79 -2.83 15.41 0.24
CA SER A 79 -2.89 15.25 -1.21
C SER A 79 -3.93 14.18 -1.53
N LEU A 80 -4.93 14.52 -2.33
CA LEU A 80 -5.95 13.58 -2.80
C LEU A 80 -5.82 13.38 -4.30
N ILE A 81 -5.78 12.13 -4.71
CA ILE A 81 -5.69 11.70 -6.10
C ILE A 81 -7.00 10.96 -6.41
N THR A 82 -7.83 11.55 -7.25
CA THR A 82 -9.14 11.01 -7.61
C THR A 82 -9.04 9.92 -8.67
N GLU A 83 -10.06 9.06 -8.77
CA GLU A 83 -10.19 8.04 -9.81
C GLU A 83 -10.00 8.63 -11.22
N ASP A 84 -10.57 9.80 -11.51
CA ASP A 84 -10.46 10.46 -12.80
C ASP A 84 -8.99 10.82 -13.12
N LEU A 85 -8.26 11.35 -12.14
CA LEU A 85 -6.84 11.66 -12.32
C LEU A 85 -5.98 10.39 -12.48
N LEU A 86 -6.28 9.33 -11.74
CA LEU A 86 -5.60 8.03 -11.87
C LEU A 86 -5.82 7.43 -13.25
N ARG A 87 -7.05 7.45 -13.74
CA ARG A 87 -7.43 6.96 -15.07
C ARG A 87 -6.73 7.73 -16.19
N ASP A 88 -6.73 9.06 -16.15
CA ASP A 88 -6.14 9.89 -17.19
C ASP A 88 -4.62 9.79 -17.23
N ARG A 89 -4.00 9.40 -16.13
CA ARG A 89 -2.57 9.11 -16.03
C ARG A 89 -2.22 7.66 -16.37
N ASN A 90 -3.20 6.81 -16.68
CA ASN A 90 -3.02 5.37 -16.85
C ASN A 90 -2.28 4.72 -15.66
N ALA A 91 -2.60 5.12 -14.44
CA ALA A 91 -2.02 4.53 -13.25
C ALA A 91 -2.68 3.17 -12.99
N ASP A 92 -1.89 2.11 -12.84
CA ASP A 92 -2.35 0.75 -12.58
C ASP A 92 -2.09 0.31 -11.15
N THR A 93 -1.03 0.83 -10.55
CA THR A 93 -0.59 0.47 -9.21
C THR A 93 -0.63 1.67 -8.27
N LEU A 94 -0.62 1.39 -6.96
CA LEU A 94 -0.49 2.44 -5.94
C LEU A 94 0.76 3.30 -6.18
N GLN A 95 1.88 2.68 -6.56
CA GLN A 95 3.12 3.39 -6.87
C GLN A 95 2.94 4.37 -8.02
N ASP A 96 2.25 3.98 -9.11
CA ASP A 96 1.99 4.85 -10.25
C ASP A 96 1.13 6.05 -9.84
N GLY A 97 0.10 5.81 -9.05
CA GLY A 97 -0.74 6.87 -8.48
C GLY A 97 0.05 7.91 -7.69
N LEU A 98 1.06 7.47 -6.95
CA LEU A 98 1.84 8.32 -6.04
C LEU A 98 3.04 9.02 -6.67
N ARG A 99 3.49 8.65 -7.89
CA ARG A 99 4.68 9.23 -8.55
C ARG A 99 4.67 10.75 -8.67
N ALA A 100 3.51 11.38 -8.75
CA ALA A 100 3.38 12.85 -8.85
C ALA A 100 3.14 13.55 -7.50
N VAL A 101 3.14 12.82 -6.40
CA VAL A 101 2.95 13.41 -5.06
C VAL A 101 4.30 13.83 -4.51
N SER A 102 4.45 15.13 -4.22
CA SER A 102 5.68 15.65 -3.63
C SER A 102 6.02 14.96 -2.30
N GLY A 103 7.32 14.82 -1.99
CA GLY A 103 7.78 14.23 -0.75
C GLY A 103 7.58 12.71 -0.63
N ILE A 104 7.14 12.03 -1.69
CA ILE A 104 7.12 10.57 -1.77
C ILE A 104 8.28 10.10 -2.64
N THR A 105 9.01 9.09 -2.14
CA THR A 105 10.00 8.34 -2.90
C THR A 105 9.67 6.86 -2.85
N LEU A 106 9.98 6.16 -3.94
CA LEU A 106 9.71 4.74 -4.11
C LEU A 106 11.02 3.98 -3.93
N ALA A 107 10.96 2.82 -3.30
CA ALA A 107 12.11 1.95 -3.14
C ALA A 107 11.86 0.59 -3.80
N ALA A 108 12.93 -0.05 -4.23
CA ALA A 108 12.92 -1.45 -4.63
C ALA A 108 13.09 -2.35 -3.41
N GLY A 109 12.47 -3.52 -3.44
CA GLY A 109 12.63 -4.52 -2.39
C GLY A 109 13.71 -5.53 -2.74
N GLU A 110 14.85 -5.49 -2.02
CA GLU A 110 15.90 -6.51 -2.08
C GLU A 110 16.48 -6.74 -0.67
N GLY A 111 17.24 -7.79 -0.52
CA GLY A 111 18.07 -8.00 0.67
C GLY A 111 17.31 -8.26 1.96
N GLY A 112 16.16 -8.91 1.89
CA GLY A 112 15.32 -9.20 3.05
C GLY A 112 14.14 -8.26 3.23
N THR A 113 14.12 -7.12 2.53
CA THR A 113 12.95 -6.25 2.44
C THR A 113 11.95 -6.89 1.49
N PRO A 114 10.67 -7.12 1.88
CA PRO A 114 9.66 -7.62 0.98
C PRO A 114 9.51 -6.72 -0.26
N THR A 115 9.30 -7.31 -1.43
CA THR A 115 8.81 -6.56 -2.60
C THR A 115 7.40 -6.04 -2.33
N GLY A 116 6.88 -5.20 -3.19
CA GLY A 116 5.55 -4.62 -3.05
C GLY A 116 5.61 -3.10 -2.89
N ASP A 117 4.61 -2.54 -2.26
CA ASP A 117 4.52 -1.09 -2.09
C ASP A 117 5.50 -0.59 -1.04
N GLN A 118 6.73 -0.34 -1.50
CA GLN A 118 7.83 0.21 -0.68
C GLN A 118 7.95 1.71 -0.95
N MET A 119 7.60 2.53 0.03
CA MET A 119 7.66 3.96 -0.16
C MET A 119 8.08 4.70 1.12
N PHE A 120 8.59 5.91 0.90
CA PHE A 120 8.97 6.84 1.95
C PHE A 120 8.16 8.12 1.78
N ILE A 121 7.69 8.68 2.89
CA ILE A 121 7.05 9.99 2.95
C ILE A 121 7.97 10.92 3.74
N ARG A 122 8.41 12.02 3.12
CA ARG A 122 9.36 12.98 3.73
C ARG A 122 10.62 12.30 4.30
N GLY A 123 11.12 11.24 3.61
CA GLY A 123 12.31 10.51 3.99
C GLY A 123 12.12 9.43 5.08
N PHE A 124 10.92 9.26 5.62
CA PHE A 124 10.59 8.20 6.58
C PHE A 124 9.84 7.07 5.88
N SER A 125 10.15 5.82 6.22
CA SER A 125 9.45 4.66 5.67
C SER A 125 7.95 4.74 5.98
N ALA A 126 7.12 4.50 4.97
CA ALA A 126 5.66 4.43 5.07
C ALA A 126 5.12 3.07 4.59
N ARG A 127 5.96 2.04 4.58
CA ARG A 127 5.60 0.69 4.16
C ARG A 127 4.42 0.12 4.96
N ASN A 128 4.40 0.37 6.28
CA ASN A 128 3.36 -0.10 7.19
C ASN A 128 2.25 0.94 7.41
N ASP A 129 2.31 2.08 6.72
CA ASP A 129 1.41 3.22 6.91
C ASP A 129 0.40 3.33 5.77
N ILE A 130 0.07 2.19 5.14
CA ILE A 130 -0.97 2.08 4.14
C ILE A 130 -2.27 1.66 4.81
N MET A 131 -3.34 2.41 4.51
CA MET A 131 -4.68 2.18 5.03
C MET A 131 -5.63 1.86 3.87
N ILE A 132 -6.64 1.05 4.13
CA ILE A 132 -7.78 0.84 3.22
C ILE A 132 -9.04 1.21 3.99
N ASN A 133 -9.79 2.20 3.49
CA ASN A 133 -10.99 2.74 4.13
C ASN A 133 -10.75 3.18 5.60
N GLY A 134 -9.57 3.76 5.87
CA GLY A 134 -9.18 4.25 7.19
C GLY A 134 -8.69 3.18 8.17
N VAL A 135 -8.57 1.94 7.75
CA VAL A 135 -8.05 0.81 8.53
C VAL A 135 -6.71 0.37 7.97
N ARG A 136 -5.74 0.10 8.82
CA ARG A 136 -4.39 -0.36 8.43
C ARG A 136 -4.46 -1.62 7.58
N ASP A 137 -3.60 -1.68 6.56
CA ASP A 137 -3.35 -2.84 5.72
C ASP A 137 -1.87 -3.24 5.82
N ILE A 138 -1.62 -4.37 6.49
CA ILE A 138 -0.27 -4.75 6.96
C ILE A 138 0.54 -5.58 5.96
N ALA A 139 -0.06 -6.03 4.88
CA ALA A 139 0.59 -6.96 3.95
C ALA A 139 1.54 -6.27 2.96
N GLY A 140 2.68 -6.90 2.68
CA GLY A 140 3.67 -6.44 1.72
C GLY A 140 3.43 -7.00 0.31
N TYR A 141 2.55 -6.40 -0.49
CA TYR A 141 2.31 -6.75 -1.89
C TYR A 141 2.09 -5.49 -2.74
N THR A 142 2.18 -5.61 -4.06
CA THR A 142 1.88 -4.51 -4.99
C THR A 142 0.37 -4.41 -5.19
N ARG A 143 -0.22 -3.30 -4.72
CA ARG A 143 -1.66 -3.06 -4.81
C ARG A 143 -2.02 -2.52 -6.17
N ASP A 144 -2.96 -3.20 -6.83
CA ASP A 144 -3.65 -2.66 -7.99
C ASP A 144 -4.75 -1.68 -7.55
N ILE A 145 -4.93 -0.60 -8.30
CA ILE A 145 -5.89 0.46 -7.95
C ILE A 145 -7.23 0.35 -8.71
N PHE A 146 -7.53 -0.80 -9.35
CA PHE A 146 -8.77 -1.00 -10.12
C PHE A 146 -10.06 -0.70 -9.33
N ASN A 147 -10.03 -0.93 -8.02
CA ASN A 147 -11.14 -0.72 -7.08
C ASN A 147 -10.90 0.47 -6.14
N VAL A 148 -10.05 1.44 -6.53
CA VAL A 148 -9.77 2.63 -5.73
C VAL A 148 -10.47 3.84 -6.32
N GLU A 149 -11.24 4.56 -5.50
CA GLU A 149 -11.91 5.81 -5.86
C GLU A 149 -11.04 7.04 -5.56
N THR A 150 -10.28 6.98 -4.46
CA THR A 150 -9.37 8.08 -4.07
C THR A 150 -8.17 7.53 -3.30
N ILE A 151 -6.99 8.03 -3.63
CA ILE A 151 -5.80 7.86 -2.81
C ILE A 151 -5.59 9.15 -2.02
N GLU A 152 -5.55 9.05 -0.71
CA GLU A 152 -5.26 10.17 0.19
C GLU A 152 -3.88 10.00 0.82
N VAL A 153 -3.04 11.01 0.73
CA VAL A 153 -1.73 11.07 1.39
C VAL A 153 -1.77 12.18 2.43
N ALA A 154 -1.73 11.80 3.70
CA ALA A 154 -1.60 12.73 4.82
C ALA A 154 -0.13 12.77 5.26
N LYS A 155 0.52 13.93 5.18
CA LYS A 155 1.95 14.08 5.46
C LYS A 155 2.21 14.56 6.89
N GLY A 156 3.37 14.15 7.45
CA GLY A 156 3.74 14.37 8.85
C GLY A 156 3.09 13.36 9.81
N PRO A 157 3.45 13.34 11.10
CA PRO A 157 3.01 12.37 12.08
C PRO A 157 1.51 12.16 12.09
N GLY A 158 1.09 10.90 12.01
CA GLY A 158 -0.32 10.53 11.82
C GLY A 158 -0.90 9.63 12.91
N SER A 159 -0.12 9.26 13.95
CA SER A 159 -0.58 8.27 14.93
C SER A 159 -1.83 8.69 15.69
N ALA A 160 -2.05 9.97 15.93
CA ALA A 160 -3.30 10.44 16.54
C ALA A 160 -4.54 10.02 15.73
N VAL A 161 -4.42 9.95 14.38
CA VAL A 161 -5.53 9.61 13.48
C VAL A 161 -5.58 8.11 13.18
N TYR A 162 -4.43 7.48 12.90
CA TYR A 162 -4.36 6.13 12.33
C TYR A 162 -3.69 5.08 13.23
N GLY A 163 -3.26 5.47 14.43
CA GLY A 163 -2.57 4.59 15.38
C GLY A 163 -1.07 4.53 15.13
N ARG A 164 -0.39 3.51 15.64
CA ARG A 164 1.06 3.34 15.60
C ARG A 164 1.66 3.58 14.21
N GLY A 165 2.94 3.93 14.12
CA GLY A 165 3.63 4.27 12.87
C GLY A 165 3.40 5.70 12.41
N ALA A 166 3.34 5.90 11.09
CA ALA A 166 3.03 7.17 10.45
C ALA A 166 3.95 8.35 10.86
N THR A 167 5.27 8.11 10.96
CA THR A 167 6.26 9.18 11.23
C THR A 167 6.30 10.21 10.11
N GLY A 168 6.42 9.78 8.85
CA GLY A 168 6.43 10.65 7.67
C GLY A 168 5.05 11.03 7.20
N GLY A 169 4.07 10.20 7.50
CA GLY A 169 2.69 10.30 7.04
C GLY A 169 2.06 8.95 6.80
N ASN A 170 0.89 8.96 6.22
CA ASN A 170 0.17 7.74 5.85
C ASN A 170 -0.55 7.89 4.50
N ILE A 171 -0.87 6.77 3.91
CA ILE A 171 -1.59 6.66 2.65
C ILE A 171 -2.89 5.91 2.91
N ASN A 172 -4.03 6.50 2.54
CA ASN A 172 -5.33 5.85 2.65
C ASN A 172 -5.94 5.62 1.26
N LEU A 173 -6.30 4.38 0.98
CA LEU A 173 -7.00 3.97 -0.24
C LEU A 173 -8.49 3.89 0.07
N GLN A 174 -9.27 4.78 -0.51
CA GLN A 174 -10.72 4.70 -0.45
C GLN A 174 -11.21 3.79 -1.57
N THR A 175 -11.86 2.69 -1.23
CA THR A 175 -12.40 1.77 -2.23
C THR A 175 -13.69 2.30 -2.84
N LYS A 176 -13.97 1.89 -4.08
CA LYS A 176 -15.20 2.20 -4.79
C LYS A 176 -16.41 1.60 -4.06
N THR A 177 -17.45 2.40 -3.90
CA THR A 177 -18.70 1.98 -3.26
C THR A 177 -19.90 2.09 -4.22
N ALA A 178 -20.93 1.26 -3.98
CA ALA A 178 -22.17 1.29 -4.74
C ALA A 178 -22.92 2.60 -4.48
N ARG A 179 -23.54 3.18 -5.53
CA ARG A 179 -24.26 4.45 -5.50
C ARG A 179 -25.54 4.40 -6.36
N LEU A 180 -26.43 5.36 -6.18
CA LEU A 180 -27.74 5.35 -6.88
C LEU A 180 -27.65 5.73 -8.36
N GLU A 181 -26.51 6.17 -8.85
CA GLU A 181 -26.28 6.44 -10.27
C GLU A 181 -26.07 5.13 -11.03
N GLN A 182 -26.76 4.96 -12.17
CA GLN A 182 -26.55 3.80 -13.04
C GLN A 182 -25.49 4.09 -14.08
N PHE A 183 -24.43 3.27 -14.12
CA PHE A 183 -23.41 3.36 -15.16
C PHE A 183 -22.76 2.01 -15.47
N THR A 184 -22.05 1.96 -16.58
CA THR A 184 -21.17 0.84 -16.96
C THR A 184 -19.97 1.43 -17.67
N ASP A 185 -18.79 1.27 -17.06
CA ASP A 185 -17.53 1.69 -17.63
C ASP A 185 -16.71 0.46 -18.01
N ILE A 186 -16.24 0.42 -19.24
CA ILE A 186 -15.38 -0.65 -19.76
C ILE A 186 -14.11 0.03 -20.28
N SER A 187 -12.97 -0.41 -19.77
CA SER A 187 -11.66 0.03 -20.23
C SER A 187 -10.90 -1.16 -20.79
N ILE A 188 -10.34 -0.98 -22.00
CA ILE A 188 -9.49 -1.98 -22.66
C ILE A 188 -8.25 -1.26 -23.12
N ARG A 189 -7.09 -1.77 -22.70
CA ARG A 189 -5.77 -1.30 -23.12
C ARG A 189 -4.97 -2.46 -23.69
N GLY A 190 -4.13 -2.20 -24.68
CA GLY A 190 -3.14 -3.14 -25.21
C GLY A 190 -1.83 -2.43 -25.45
N GLY A 191 -0.73 -3.13 -25.25
CA GLY A 191 0.63 -2.65 -25.40
C GLY A 191 1.45 -3.46 -26.39
N SER A 192 2.74 -3.08 -26.58
CA SER A 192 3.66 -3.69 -27.53
C SER A 192 4.16 -5.07 -27.10
N GLU A 193 4.25 -5.32 -25.78
CA GLU A 193 4.84 -6.54 -25.20
C GLU A 193 3.77 -7.59 -24.86
N SER A 194 2.87 -7.84 -25.80
CA SER A 194 1.71 -8.75 -25.59
C SER A 194 0.87 -8.38 -24.38
N ASP A 195 0.98 -7.11 -23.94
CA ASP A 195 0.28 -6.57 -22.78
C ASP A 195 -1.18 -6.27 -23.12
N TYR A 196 -2.08 -6.70 -22.24
CA TYR A 196 -3.47 -6.28 -22.27
C TYR A 196 -4.03 -6.09 -20.86
N ARG A 197 -4.83 -5.03 -20.69
CA ARG A 197 -5.57 -4.78 -19.46
C ARG A 197 -7.03 -4.52 -19.79
N MET A 198 -7.93 -5.23 -19.13
CA MET A 198 -9.37 -5.08 -19.29
C MET A 198 -10.01 -4.84 -17.94
N MET A 199 -10.81 -3.81 -17.83
CA MET A 199 -11.56 -3.47 -16.61
C MET A 199 -13.02 -3.28 -16.93
N LEU A 200 -13.88 -3.73 -16.01
CA LEU A 200 -15.32 -3.47 -15.99
C LEU A 200 -15.66 -2.84 -14.64
N ASP A 201 -16.37 -1.72 -14.66
CA ASP A 201 -16.98 -1.10 -13.49
C ASP A 201 -18.49 -0.93 -13.76
N LEU A 202 -19.28 -1.74 -13.11
CA LEU A 202 -20.72 -1.82 -13.28
C LEU A 202 -21.41 -1.38 -12.00
N ASN A 203 -22.22 -0.31 -12.05
CA ASN A 203 -23.03 0.12 -10.92
C ASN A 203 -24.52 0.13 -11.27
N ARG A 204 -25.33 -0.48 -10.43
CA ARG A 204 -26.79 -0.63 -10.64
C ARG A 204 -27.55 -0.29 -9.36
N PRO A 205 -28.43 0.71 -9.38
CA PRO A 205 -29.48 0.86 -8.36
C PRO A 205 -30.39 -0.37 -8.35
N LEU A 206 -30.67 -0.88 -7.18
CA LEU A 206 -31.60 -2.00 -6.96
C LEU A 206 -32.96 -1.51 -6.48
N THR A 207 -32.94 -0.43 -5.67
CA THR A 207 -34.12 0.27 -5.17
C THR A 207 -33.82 1.77 -5.11
N GLU A 208 -34.75 2.58 -4.63
CA GLU A 208 -34.57 4.03 -4.41
C GLU A 208 -33.45 4.36 -3.38
N SER A 209 -33.02 3.40 -2.58
CA SER A 209 -32.01 3.61 -1.53
C SER A 209 -30.96 2.50 -1.45
N SER A 210 -30.92 1.58 -2.43
CA SER A 210 -29.90 0.52 -2.45
C SER A 210 -29.31 0.32 -3.84
N ALA A 211 -28.04 -0.07 -3.88
CA ALA A 211 -27.31 -0.29 -5.11
C ALA A 211 -26.28 -1.42 -4.96
N LEU A 212 -25.86 -1.96 -6.11
CA LEU A 212 -24.78 -2.92 -6.26
C LEU A 212 -23.75 -2.38 -7.24
N ARG A 213 -22.46 -2.47 -6.91
CA ARG A 213 -21.35 -2.17 -7.81
C ARG A 213 -20.43 -3.38 -7.92
N VAL A 214 -19.98 -3.66 -9.13
CA VAL A 214 -19.09 -4.79 -9.45
C VAL A 214 -17.91 -4.24 -10.25
N ASN A 215 -16.70 -4.48 -9.78
CA ASN A 215 -15.47 -4.16 -10.50
C ASN A 215 -14.75 -5.46 -10.83
N VAL A 216 -14.30 -5.62 -12.06
CA VAL A 216 -13.55 -6.78 -12.53
C VAL A 216 -12.30 -6.30 -13.26
N LEU A 217 -11.18 -6.96 -13.00
CA LEU A 217 -9.90 -6.71 -13.68
C LEU A 217 -9.35 -8.03 -14.21
N THR A 218 -8.82 -7.99 -15.42
CA THR A 218 -7.81 -8.92 -15.93
C THR A 218 -6.69 -8.13 -16.59
N ASP A 219 -5.46 -8.45 -16.24
CA ASP A 219 -4.24 -7.78 -16.66
C ASP A 219 -3.18 -8.86 -16.89
N ASP A 220 -2.55 -8.88 -18.05
CA ASP A 220 -1.52 -9.88 -18.40
C ASP A 220 -0.60 -9.29 -19.46
N GLY A 221 0.70 -9.36 -19.23
CA GLY A 221 1.67 -8.88 -20.20
C GLY A 221 3.10 -8.90 -19.70
N GLU A 222 4.02 -8.79 -20.64
CA GLU A 222 5.44 -8.63 -20.37
C GLU A 222 5.73 -7.18 -19.92
N VAL A 223 6.73 -7.02 -19.07
CA VAL A 223 7.16 -5.69 -18.60
C VAL A 223 7.99 -5.04 -19.71
N ALA A 224 7.52 -3.91 -20.23
CA ALA A 224 8.19 -3.17 -21.29
C ALA A 224 9.65 -2.84 -20.93
N GLY A 225 10.58 -3.15 -21.86
CA GLY A 225 12.01 -2.96 -21.68
C GLY A 225 12.69 -3.95 -20.73
N ARG A 226 12.04 -5.08 -20.41
CA ARG A 226 12.64 -6.17 -19.63
C ARG A 226 12.34 -7.52 -20.30
N ASN A 227 13.39 -8.28 -20.60
CA ASN A 227 13.23 -9.61 -21.16
C ASN A 227 12.67 -10.59 -20.12
N GLU A 228 11.79 -11.50 -20.51
CA GLU A 228 11.21 -12.58 -19.69
C GLU A 228 10.27 -12.14 -18.57
N VAL A 229 10.37 -10.91 -18.07
CA VAL A 229 9.59 -10.41 -16.92
C VAL A 229 8.15 -10.18 -17.32
N PHE A 230 7.21 -10.75 -16.57
CA PHE A 230 5.78 -10.56 -16.79
C PHE A 230 5.00 -10.38 -15.49
N ASN A 231 3.85 -9.75 -15.62
CA ASN A 231 2.85 -9.65 -14.57
C ASN A 231 1.52 -10.18 -15.08
N SER A 232 0.81 -10.93 -14.24
CA SER A 232 -0.54 -11.40 -14.51
C SER A 232 -1.42 -11.16 -13.30
N LYS A 233 -2.55 -10.47 -13.49
CA LYS A 233 -3.47 -10.12 -12.40
C LYS A 233 -4.91 -10.40 -12.78
N ASN A 234 -5.66 -10.94 -11.84
CA ASN A 234 -7.10 -11.09 -11.93
C ASN A 234 -7.72 -10.60 -10.62
N ALA A 235 -8.75 -9.76 -10.70
CA ALA A 235 -9.36 -9.24 -9.50
C ALA A 235 -10.88 -9.04 -9.66
N LEU A 236 -11.58 -9.12 -8.53
CA LEU A 236 -13.02 -8.90 -8.40
C LEU A 236 -13.29 -8.12 -7.14
N ALA A 237 -14.06 -7.03 -7.26
CA ALA A 237 -14.57 -6.31 -6.11
C ALA A 237 -16.08 -6.15 -6.22
N LEU A 238 -16.77 -6.42 -5.12
CA LEU A 238 -18.21 -6.30 -4.96
C LEU A 238 -18.51 -5.28 -3.87
N SER A 239 -19.39 -4.35 -4.16
CA SER A 239 -19.90 -3.39 -3.19
C SER A 239 -21.43 -3.38 -3.21
N PHE A 240 -22.04 -3.56 -2.06
CA PHE A 240 -23.47 -3.39 -1.85
C PHE A 240 -23.71 -2.25 -0.85
N ALA A 241 -24.58 -1.33 -1.18
CA ALA A 241 -25.01 -0.26 -0.28
C ALA A 241 -26.53 -0.27 -0.13
N SER A 242 -27.01 -0.01 1.06
CA SER A 242 -28.43 0.09 1.40
C SER A 242 -28.70 1.24 2.36
N GLY A 243 -29.85 1.87 2.24
CA GLY A 243 -30.21 3.05 3.00
C GLY A 243 -29.46 4.30 2.54
N ILE A 244 -28.98 4.35 1.29
CA ILE A 244 -28.35 5.53 0.69
C ILE A 244 -29.33 6.71 0.82
N ASP A 245 -28.82 7.88 1.21
CA ASP A 245 -29.57 9.11 1.46
C ASP A 245 -30.65 8.98 2.55
N THR A 246 -30.53 7.97 3.44
CA THR A 246 -31.40 7.80 4.60
C THR A 246 -30.61 7.93 5.91
N ARG A 247 -31.32 7.95 7.04
CA ARG A 247 -30.72 8.02 8.38
C ARG A 247 -29.97 6.73 8.79
N SER A 248 -30.15 5.63 8.10
CA SER A 248 -29.47 4.35 8.40
C SER A 248 -28.87 3.80 7.12
N ARG A 249 -27.55 3.76 7.07
CA ARG A 249 -26.77 3.41 5.88
C ARG A 249 -25.90 2.21 6.17
N LEU A 250 -25.96 1.20 5.31
CA LEU A 250 -25.12 0.01 5.35
C LEU A 250 -24.32 -0.06 4.05
N SER A 251 -23.01 -0.25 4.16
CA SER A 251 -22.12 -0.54 3.05
C SER A 251 -21.37 -1.85 3.33
N VAL A 252 -21.34 -2.74 2.35
CA VAL A 252 -20.62 -4.03 2.43
C VAL A 252 -19.76 -4.16 1.19
N ASN A 253 -18.46 -4.38 1.38
CA ASN A 253 -17.49 -4.52 0.31
C ASN A 253 -16.73 -5.84 0.49
N ALA A 254 -16.51 -6.55 -0.62
CA ALA A 254 -15.71 -7.76 -0.68
C ALA A 254 -14.76 -7.68 -1.87
N ASP A 255 -13.47 -7.89 -1.61
CA ASP A 255 -12.41 -7.76 -2.61
C ASP A 255 -11.61 -9.05 -2.67
N TRP A 256 -11.27 -9.47 -3.89
CA TRP A 256 -10.36 -10.56 -4.17
C TRP A 256 -9.43 -10.19 -5.31
N GLN A 257 -8.15 -10.45 -5.14
CA GLN A 257 -7.11 -10.23 -6.14
C GLN A 257 -6.14 -11.40 -6.15
N LYS A 258 -5.76 -11.85 -7.33
CA LYS A 258 -4.70 -12.84 -7.54
C LYS A 258 -3.68 -12.29 -8.52
N GLN A 259 -2.40 -12.45 -8.19
CA GLN A 259 -1.26 -12.13 -9.04
C GLN A 259 -0.42 -13.39 -9.26
N ASP A 260 0.13 -13.54 -10.46
CA ASP A 260 1.03 -14.61 -10.88
C ASP A 260 2.12 -13.96 -11.74
N ASN A 261 3.27 -13.68 -11.16
CA ASN A 261 4.30 -12.83 -11.73
C ASN A 261 5.61 -13.61 -11.92
N LEU A 262 6.43 -13.20 -12.88
CA LEU A 262 7.87 -13.48 -12.88
C LEU A 262 8.60 -12.21 -12.44
N PRO A 263 9.00 -12.13 -11.17
CA PRO A 263 9.61 -10.93 -10.59
C PRO A 263 11.07 -10.76 -11.02
N ASP A 264 11.57 -9.53 -10.89
CA ASP A 264 12.91 -9.16 -11.30
C ASP A 264 13.54 -8.20 -10.27
N TYR A 265 14.77 -8.52 -9.84
CA TYR A 265 15.57 -7.62 -9.00
C TYR A 265 16.54 -6.75 -9.81
N GLY A 266 16.42 -6.75 -11.14
CA GLY A 266 17.18 -5.89 -12.04
C GLY A 266 18.61 -6.36 -12.26
N LEU A 267 19.51 -5.41 -12.50
CA LEU A 267 20.92 -5.65 -12.77
C LEU A 267 21.72 -5.76 -11.46
N PRO A 268 22.77 -6.60 -11.43
CA PRO A 268 23.68 -6.64 -10.28
C PRO A 268 24.42 -5.29 -10.16
N TRP A 269 24.45 -4.72 -8.95
CA TRP A 269 25.23 -3.51 -8.69
C TRP A 269 26.70 -3.84 -8.49
N VAL A 270 27.63 -3.07 -9.07
CA VAL A 270 29.07 -3.23 -8.86
C VAL A 270 29.42 -2.63 -7.49
N PRO A 271 29.78 -3.45 -6.50
CA PRO A 271 30.04 -2.95 -5.14
C PRO A 271 31.30 -2.09 -5.08
N ASN A 272 31.39 -1.20 -4.11
CA ASN A 272 32.60 -0.44 -3.80
C ASN A 272 33.50 -1.26 -2.85
N TYR A 273 34.31 -2.15 -3.40
CA TYR A 273 35.17 -3.05 -2.63
C TYR A 273 36.65 -2.62 -2.56
N SER A 274 37.06 -1.61 -3.34
CA SER A 274 38.44 -1.11 -3.32
C SER A 274 38.90 -0.59 -1.96
N ALA A 275 37.94 -0.21 -1.09
CA ALA A 275 38.20 0.21 0.29
C ALA A 275 38.37 -0.95 1.29
N LEU A 276 38.12 -2.21 0.89
CA LEU A 276 38.16 -3.37 1.76
C LEU A 276 39.42 -4.20 1.53
N ALA A 277 40.09 -4.63 2.61
CA ALA A 277 41.34 -5.36 2.51
C ALA A 277 41.22 -6.80 2.02
N ASP A 278 40.05 -7.42 2.17
CA ASP A 278 39.74 -8.81 1.83
C ASP A 278 38.97 -9.01 0.50
N ARG A 279 38.71 -7.92 -0.21
CA ARG A 279 37.91 -7.92 -1.44
C ARG A 279 38.51 -7.01 -2.50
N SER A 280 38.34 -7.38 -3.76
CA SER A 280 38.72 -6.55 -4.91
C SER A 280 37.80 -6.82 -6.09
N ILE A 281 37.86 -5.95 -7.07
CA ILE A 281 37.08 -6.03 -8.30
C ILE A 281 38.04 -6.29 -9.46
N ALA A 282 37.66 -7.20 -10.36
CA ALA A 282 38.42 -7.47 -11.58
C ALA A 282 38.49 -6.21 -12.47
N SER A 283 39.55 -6.11 -13.28
CA SER A 283 39.83 -4.94 -14.13
C SER A 283 38.67 -4.56 -15.04
N GLU A 284 37.89 -5.54 -15.49
CA GLU A 284 36.72 -5.37 -16.37
C GLU A 284 35.58 -4.61 -15.74
N LEU A 285 35.48 -4.61 -14.42
CA LEU A 285 34.44 -3.93 -13.65
C LEU A 285 34.96 -2.70 -12.90
N ALA A 286 36.27 -2.45 -12.88
CA ALA A 286 36.90 -1.43 -12.05
C ALA A 286 36.37 -0.01 -12.33
N ASP A 287 36.08 0.31 -13.59
CA ASP A 287 35.54 1.63 -13.99
C ASP A 287 34.06 1.82 -13.58
N TYR A 288 33.39 0.76 -13.15
CA TYR A 288 31.98 0.75 -12.75
C TYR A 288 31.76 0.59 -11.25
N GLU A 289 32.85 0.58 -10.48
CA GLU A 289 32.80 0.40 -9.03
C GLU A 289 31.89 1.44 -8.35
N GLY A 290 30.94 0.98 -7.53
CA GLY A 290 29.91 1.82 -6.92
C GLY A 290 28.80 2.26 -7.87
N GLY A 291 28.63 1.59 -9.02
CA GLY A 291 27.68 1.94 -10.05
C GLY A 291 27.04 0.76 -10.79
N ALA A 292 26.29 1.08 -11.84
CA ALA A 292 25.69 0.09 -12.71
C ALA A 292 26.76 -0.61 -13.58
N PRO A 293 26.64 -1.92 -13.86
CA PRO A 293 27.58 -2.64 -14.71
C PRO A 293 27.40 -2.26 -16.20
N PRO A 294 28.39 -2.58 -17.05
CA PRO A 294 28.28 -2.41 -18.50
C PRO A 294 27.41 -3.53 -19.12
N ALA A 295 26.12 -3.52 -18.84
CA ALA A 295 25.16 -4.49 -19.33
C ALA A 295 23.92 -3.79 -19.88
N ASP A 296 23.24 -4.40 -20.85
CA ASP A 296 21.99 -3.88 -21.38
C ASP A 296 20.89 -3.94 -20.31
N TYR A 297 20.07 -2.90 -20.23
CA TYR A 297 19.05 -2.77 -19.17
C TYR A 297 17.86 -3.72 -19.34
N ASP A 298 17.69 -4.32 -20.50
CA ASP A 298 16.63 -5.29 -20.80
C ASP A 298 16.96 -6.71 -20.32
N LEU A 299 18.22 -6.98 -19.94
CA LEU A 299 18.68 -8.32 -19.56
C LEU A 299 18.05 -8.80 -18.25
N PHE A 300 17.55 -10.03 -18.26
CA PHE A 300 17.01 -10.71 -17.08
C PHE A 300 18.03 -11.69 -16.50
N PHE A 301 18.34 -11.55 -15.23
CA PHE A 301 19.32 -12.37 -14.50
C PHE A 301 18.67 -13.41 -13.57
N GLY A 302 17.37 -13.63 -13.67
CA GLY A 302 16.67 -14.69 -12.97
C GLY A 302 16.65 -16.02 -13.73
N ASN A 303 15.84 -16.95 -13.24
CA ASN A 303 15.62 -18.26 -13.85
C ASN A 303 14.13 -18.51 -14.06
N VAL A 304 13.68 -18.57 -15.31
CA VAL A 304 12.26 -18.73 -15.67
C VAL A 304 11.63 -20.07 -15.23
N TYR A 305 12.45 -21.07 -14.90
CA TYR A 305 11.97 -22.37 -14.41
C TYR A 305 11.92 -22.46 -12.89
N ARG A 306 12.51 -21.50 -12.19
CA ARG A 306 12.59 -21.46 -10.73
C ARG A 306 11.87 -20.27 -10.13
N ASP A 307 12.08 -19.07 -10.70
CA ASP A 307 11.63 -17.82 -10.11
C ASP A 307 10.15 -17.59 -10.37
N TYR A 308 9.44 -17.11 -9.37
CA TYR A 308 8.01 -16.79 -9.44
C TYR A 308 7.57 -15.94 -8.26
N GLU A 309 6.43 -15.30 -8.39
CA GLU A 309 5.72 -14.66 -7.29
C GLU A 309 4.21 -14.88 -7.45
N ASP A 310 3.61 -15.59 -6.50
CA ASP A 310 2.18 -15.80 -6.39
C ASP A 310 1.66 -15.01 -5.20
N ILE A 311 0.61 -14.19 -5.41
CA ILE A 311 -0.06 -13.42 -4.37
C ILE A 311 -1.56 -13.66 -4.49
N GLU A 312 -2.21 -13.94 -3.37
CA GLU A 312 -3.66 -13.94 -3.26
C GLU A 312 -4.09 -13.06 -2.08
N ALA A 313 -4.80 -11.98 -2.38
CA ALA A 313 -5.31 -11.04 -1.40
C ALA A 313 -6.84 -11.05 -1.41
N GLN A 314 -7.45 -11.11 -0.24
CA GLN A 314 -8.90 -11.03 -0.08
C GLN A 314 -9.27 -10.24 1.15
N SER A 315 -10.35 -9.45 1.05
CA SER A 315 -10.85 -8.69 2.17
C SER A 315 -12.37 -8.54 2.15
N PHE A 316 -12.91 -8.28 3.33
CA PHE A 316 -14.30 -7.96 3.53
C PHE A 316 -14.40 -6.77 4.49
N THR A 317 -15.20 -5.77 4.13
CA THR A 317 -15.46 -4.59 4.97
C THR A 317 -16.97 -4.36 5.05
N ALA A 318 -17.50 -4.21 6.26
CA ALA A 318 -18.87 -3.79 6.50
C ALA A 318 -18.86 -2.51 7.32
N SER A 319 -19.58 -1.48 6.87
CA SER A 319 -19.75 -0.21 7.58
C SER A 319 -21.24 0.09 7.74
N TYR A 320 -21.66 0.37 8.96
CA TYR A 320 -23.00 0.80 9.29
C TYR A 320 -22.97 2.18 9.94
N GLU A 321 -23.77 3.08 9.41
CA GLU A 321 -23.94 4.44 9.95
C GLU A 321 -25.40 4.69 10.29
N ARG A 322 -25.62 5.38 11.40
CA ARG A 322 -26.95 5.80 11.82
C ARG A 322 -26.93 7.23 12.37
N ASP A 323 -27.72 8.08 11.75
CA ASP A 323 -27.97 9.41 12.26
C ASP A 323 -28.96 9.32 13.45
N VAL A 324 -28.43 9.48 14.66
CA VAL A 324 -29.20 9.46 15.91
C VAL A 324 -29.99 10.75 16.05
N THR A 325 -29.35 11.86 15.65
CA THR A 325 -29.97 13.18 15.53
C THR A 325 -29.60 13.78 14.17
N ASP A 326 -30.04 14.99 13.88
CA ASP A 326 -29.66 15.70 12.63
C ASP A 326 -28.18 16.14 12.65
N THR A 327 -27.52 16.10 13.81
CA THR A 327 -26.11 16.51 13.97
C THR A 327 -25.21 15.44 14.59
N THR A 328 -25.75 14.23 14.82
CA THR A 328 -24.98 13.15 15.48
C THR A 328 -25.17 11.84 14.77
N THR A 329 -24.07 11.23 14.35
CA THR A 329 -24.02 9.93 13.67
C THR A 329 -23.18 8.94 14.48
N ILE A 330 -23.67 7.73 14.64
CA ILE A 330 -22.89 6.57 15.10
C ILE A 330 -22.46 5.80 13.86
N ARG A 331 -21.16 5.46 13.79
CA ARG A 331 -20.59 4.62 12.75
C ARG A 331 -19.92 3.40 13.38
N THR A 332 -20.16 2.25 12.78
CA THR A 332 -19.48 0.99 13.12
C THR A 332 -18.86 0.45 11.85
N GLN A 333 -17.57 0.13 11.87
CA GLN A 333 -16.87 -0.49 10.73
C GLN A 333 -16.15 -1.74 11.20
N PHE A 334 -16.37 -2.84 10.50
CA PHE A 334 -15.63 -4.08 10.64
C PHE A 334 -14.88 -4.37 9.33
N ARG A 335 -13.60 -4.71 9.44
CA ARG A 335 -12.78 -5.18 8.32
C ARG A 335 -12.06 -6.47 8.70
N THR A 336 -12.06 -7.43 7.79
CA THR A 336 -11.22 -8.62 7.84
C THR A 336 -10.53 -8.82 6.50
N GLY A 337 -9.31 -9.36 6.51
CA GLY A 337 -8.58 -9.63 5.30
C GLY A 337 -7.44 -10.61 5.50
N THR A 338 -7.03 -11.26 4.42
CA THR A 338 -5.86 -12.13 4.36
C THR A 338 -5.09 -11.89 3.07
N VAL A 339 -3.77 -11.99 3.16
CA VAL A 339 -2.87 -11.98 2.01
C VAL A 339 -1.93 -13.16 2.14
N ASP A 340 -1.99 -14.08 1.17
CA ASP A 340 -1.05 -15.16 0.99
C ASP A 340 -0.03 -14.75 -0.07
N ARG A 341 1.25 -14.93 0.21
CA ARG A 341 2.33 -14.68 -0.73
C ARG A 341 3.33 -15.81 -0.73
N GLU A 342 3.66 -16.27 -1.92
CA GLU A 342 4.72 -17.25 -2.16
C GLU A 342 5.61 -16.74 -3.29
N SER A 343 6.94 -16.66 -3.06
CA SER A 343 7.86 -16.19 -4.09
C SER A 343 9.25 -16.78 -3.94
N VAL A 344 9.88 -16.98 -5.09
CA VAL A 344 11.31 -17.26 -5.24
C VAL A 344 11.84 -16.28 -6.28
N VAL A 345 12.81 -15.47 -5.92
CA VAL A 345 13.34 -14.41 -6.77
C VAL A 345 14.85 -14.44 -6.72
N THR A 346 15.49 -14.50 -7.89
CA THR A 346 16.96 -14.40 -7.97
C THR A 346 17.41 -13.00 -7.58
N ALA A 347 18.36 -12.92 -6.62
CA ALA A 347 19.13 -11.71 -6.38
C ALA A 347 20.48 -11.81 -7.10
N PRO A 348 20.62 -11.21 -8.30
CA PRO A 348 21.82 -11.37 -9.10
C PRO A 348 23.01 -10.68 -8.41
N ARG A 349 24.12 -11.41 -8.24
CA ARG A 349 25.33 -10.93 -7.61
C ARG A 349 26.53 -11.32 -8.43
N PHE A 350 27.56 -10.48 -8.41
CA PHE A 350 28.82 -10.83 -9.07
C PHE A 350 29.47 -12.07 -8.42
N ALA A 351 29.87 -13.02 -9.25
CA ALA A 351 30.63 -14.17 -8.82
C ALA A 351 32.06 -13.76 -8.44
N PHE A 352 32.67 -14.48 -7.52
CA PHE A 352 34.05 -14.21 -7.11
C PHE A 352 34.90 -15.48 -7.06
N VAL A 353 36.19 -15.30 -7.23
CA VAL A 353 37.22 -16.31 -6.92
C VAL A 353 38.05 -15.84 -5.75
N THR A 354 38.49 -16.77 -4.89
CA THR A 354 39.38 -16.42 -3.80
C THR A 354 40.82 -16.70 -4.19
N SER A 355 41.68 -15.67 -4.18
CA SER A 355 43.10 -15.75 -4.43
C SER A 355 43.86 -15.11 -3.28
N ASP A 356 44.80 -15.85 -2.66
CA ASP A 356 45.59 -15.38 -1.52
C ASP A 356 44.79 -14.78 -0.34
N GLY A 357 43.59 -15.33 -0.11
CA GLY A 357 42.68 -14.85 0.94
C GLY A 357 41.84 -13.63 0.56
N VAL A 358 41.97 -13.10 -0.67
CA VAL A 358 41.20 -11.98 -1.21
C VAL A 358 40.13 -12.51 -2.16
N ARG A 359 38.89 -12.05 -2.01
CA ARG A 359 37.80 -12.31 -2.96
C ARG A 359 37.88 -11.34 -4.13
N VAL A 360 38.11 -11.86 -5.33
CA VAL A 360 38.16 -11.08 -6.57
C VAL A 360 36.85 -11.27 -7.33
N TYR A 361 36.04 -10.24 -7.41
CA TYR A 361 34.74 -10.25 -8.09
C TYR A 361 34.93 -9.98 -9.58
N GLY A 362 34.48 -10.95 -10.42
CA GLY A 362 34.56 -10.90 -11.87
C GLY A 362 33.25 -10.47 -12.54
N PRO A 363 33.24 -10.42 -13.90
CA PRO A 363 32.06 -10.02 -14.66
C PRO A 363 30.97 -11.10 -14.75
N ASP A 364 31.20 -12.27 -14.18
CA ASP A 364 30.19 -13.31 -14.14
C ASP A 364 29.20 -13.07 -13.00
N VAL A 365 27.94 -13.47 -13.18
CA VAL A 365 26.85 -13.31 -12.21
C VAL A 365 26.44 -14.68 -11.67
N THR A 366 26.27 -14.79 -10.37
CA THR A 366 25.75 -16.01 -9.74
C THR A 366 24.23 -15.95 -9.60
N LEU A 367 23.55 -17.08 -9.81
CA LEU A 367 22.12 -17.27 -9.60
C LEU A 367 21.81 -17.96 -8.24
N ALA A 368 22.82 -18.12 -7.38
CA ALA A 368 22.71 -18.92 -6.15
C ALA A 368 22.07 -18.18 -4.96
N ASP A 369 21.80 -16.89 -5.11
CA ASP A 369 21.25 -16.08 -3.99
C ASP A 369 19.76 -15.78 -4.23
N GLU A 370 18.94 -16.84 -4.17
CA GLU A 370 17.50 -16.67 -4.24
C GLU A 370 16.92 -16.12 -2.94
N LYS A 371 15.98 -15.20 -3.09
CA LYS A 371 15.19 -14.65 -1.99
C LYS A 371 13.83 -15.31 -1.98
N THR A 372 13.58 -16.08 -0.95
CA THR A 372 12.34 -16.84 -0.80
C THR A 372 11.40 -16.19 0.19
N ARG A 373 10.10 -16.20 -0.11
CA ARG A 373 9.03 -15.76 0.79
C ARG A 373 7.88 -16.74 0.72
N ASN A 374 7.39 -17.13 1.87
CA ASN A 374 6.14 -17.87 2.00
C ASN A 374 5.44 -17.35 3.25
N THR A 375 4.51 -16.43 3.05
CA THR A 375 3.88 -15.70 4.15
C THR A 375 2.37 -15.70 4.04
N ARG A 376 1.72 -15.57 5.17
CA ARG A 376 0.31 -15.22 5.30
C ARG A 376 0.17 -14.10 6.30
N ASP A 377 -0.44 -13.02 5.86
CA ASP A 377 -0.88 -11.92 6.70
C ASP A 377 -2.39 -12.02 6.91
N SER A 378 -2.87 -11.76 8.11
CA SER A 378 -4.30 -11.65 8.40
C SER A 378 -4.60 -10.51 9.36
N LEU A 379 -5.78 -9.91 9.18
CA LEU A 379 -6.21 -8.73 9.90
C LEU A 379 -7.70 -8.84 10.24
N ASN A 380 -8.07 -8.46 11.48
CA ASN A 380 -9.44 -8.23 11.89
C ASN A 380 -9.50 -6.92 12.66
N VAL A 381 -10.33 -5.97 12.24
CA VAL A 381 -10.47 -4.66 12.89
C VAL A 381 -11.94 -4.32 13.10
N LEU A 382 -12.26 -3.78 14.27
CA LEU A 382 -13.52 -3.18 14.61
C LEU A 382 -13.29 -1.73 15.04
N GLN A 383 -13.96 -0.77 14.38
CA GLN A 383 -14.00 0.63 14.76
C GLN A 383 -15.43 1.04 15.13
N LEU A 384 -15.55 1.85 16.16
CA LEU A 384 -16.79 2.45 16.62
C LEU A 384 -16.58 3.95 16.75
N ASP A 385 -17.32 4.75 15.99
CA ASP A 385 -17.21 6.21 15.97
C ASP A 385 -18.53 6.87 16.40
N LEU A 386 -18.41 7.91 17.17
CA LEU A 386 -19.46 8.90 17.41
C LEU A 386 -19.01 10.21 16.76
N ILE A 387 -19.74 10.64 15.75
CA ILE A 387 -19.48 11.85 14.97
C ILE A 387 -20.58 12.84 15.30
N GLY A 388 -20.22 14.06 15.71
CA GLY A 388 -21.22 15.03 16.10
C GLY A 388 -20.80 16.47 15.91
N ALA A 389 -21.79 17.33 15.74
CA ALA A 389 -21.61 18.78 15.69
C ALA A 389 -22.58 19.45 16.66
N TRP A 390 -22.07 20.35 17.51
CA TRP A 390 -22.86 21.13 18.46
C TRP A 390 -22.21 22.46 18.79
N ASP A 391 -22.99 23.35 19.40
CA ASP A 391 -22.53 24.68 19.77
C ASP A 391 -22.42 24.81 21.31
N THR A 392 -21.30 25.37 21.76
CA THR A 392 -21.14 25.80 23.16
C THR A 392 -21.01 27.33 23.17
N GLY A 393 -22.12 27.98 23.39
CA GLY A 393 -22.23 29.43 23.31
C GLY A 393 -22.03 29.94 21.88
N ARG A 394 -20.84 30.53 21.59
CA ARG A 394 -20.48 31.02 20.24
C ARG A 394 -19.50 30.11 19.53
N ILE A 395 -19.06 29.04 20.16
CA ILE A 395 -18.08 28.13 19.62
C ILE A 395 -18.82 26.93 19.03
N ARG A 396 -18.60 26.65 17.75
CA ARG A 396 -19.05 25.43 17.12
C ARG A 396 -17.97 24.36 17.28
N HIS A 397 -18.40 23.17 17.67
CA HIS A 397 -17.58 21.97 17.82
C HIS A 397 -17.99 20.97 16.76
N ASP A 398 -17.02 20.49 15.99
CA ASP A 398 -17.16 19.34 15.09
C ASP A 398 -16.28 18.22 15.67
N VAL A 399 -16.90 17.19 16.24
CA VAL A 399 -16.24 16.18 17.09
C VAL A 399 -16.34 14.79 16.49
N VAL A 400 -15.26 14.04 16.60
CA VAL A 400 -15.24 12.58 16.38
C VAL A 400 -14.57 11.94 17.58
N THR A 401 -15.24 10.98 18.21
CA THR A 401 -14.64 10.15 19.25
C THR A 401 -14.92 8.68 18.94
N GLY A 402 -14.00 7.79 19.28
CA GLY A 402 -14.21 6.40 18.96
C GLY A 402 -13.26 5.43 19.62
N LEU A 403 -13.53 4.16 19.39
CA LEU A 403 -12.78 3.01 19.83
C LEU A 403 -12.32 2.20 18.63
N GLU A 404 -11.14 1.60 18.76
CA GLU A 404 -10.61 0.68 17.75
C GLU A 404 -10.05 -0.57 18.43
N PHE A 405 -10.39 -1.74 17.89
CA PHE A 405 -9.84 -3.02 18.29
C PHE A 405 -9.33 -3.70 17.02
N ALA A 406 -8.08 -4.14 17.06
CA ALA A 406 -7.48 -4.85 15.94
C ALA A 406 -6.74 -6.09 16.42
N HIS A 407 -6.82 -7.15 15.62
CA HIS A 407 -6.00 -8.35 15.76
C HIS A 407 -5.31 -8.61 14.42
N GLU A 408 -4.00 -8.73 14.46
CA GLU A 408 -3.13 -8.91 13.31
C GLU A 408 -2.30 -10.17 13.50
N GLU A 409 -2.14 -10.96 12.45
CA GLU A 409 -1.28 -12.15 12.47
C GLU A 409 -0.41 -12.15 11.20
N PHE A 410 0.88 -12.33 11.39
CA PHE A 410 1.83 -12.62 10.33
C PHE A 410 2.42 -14.00 10.56
N ARG A 411 2.36 -14.87 9.54
CA ARG A 411 2.94 -16.20 9.55
C ARG A 411 3.91 -16.37 8.39
N ARG A 412 5.10 -16.85 8.69
CA ARG A 412 6.13 -17.15 7.69
C ARG A 412 6.55 -18.61 7.80
N TRP A 413 6.62 -19.30 6.66
CA TRP A 413 7.24 -20.62 6.53
C TRP A 413 8.56 -20.49 5.80
N ASN A 414 9.54 -21.33 6.17
CA ASN A 414 10.73 -21.50 5.37
C ASN A 414 10.43 -22.40 4.17
N PHE A 415 11.17 -22.22 3.11
CA PHE A 415 11.20 -23.18 2.02
C PHE A 415 12.19 -24.30 2.31
N VAL A 416 11.83 -25.50 1.86
CA VAL A 416 12.70 -26.66 1.79
C VAL A 416 12.63 -27.19 0.36
N ASP A 417 13.74 -27.70 -0.16
CA ASP A 417 13.72 -28.48 -1.40
C ASP A 417 13.18 -29.87 -1.08
N LEU A 418 12.14 -30.28 -1.79
CA LEU A 418 11.50 -31.59 -1.62
C LEU A 418 12.17 -32.72 -2.39
N VAL A 419 13.08 -32.40 -3.31
CA VAL A 419 13.70 -33.35 -4.25
C VAL A 419 15.19 -33.55 -3.97
N ASP A 420 15.89 -32.51 -3.56
CA ASP A 420 17.33 -32.55 -3.32
C ASP A 420 17.67 -31.78 -2.04
N ASP A 421 18.15 -32.47 -1.01
CA ASP A 421 18.63 -31.86 0.23
C ASP A 421 19.90 -31.01 0.03
N ASN A 422 20.45 -31.00 -1.21
CA ASN A 422 21.63 -30.22 -1.61
C ASN A 422 21.25 -29.07 -2.56
N LEU A 423 20.45 -28.09 -2.07
CA LEU A 423 20.32 -26.78 -2.72
C LEU A 423 21.66 -26.02 -2.88
N ASP A 424 22.73 -26.58 -2.34
CA ASP A 424 24.05 -25.96 -2.23
C ASP A 424 25.05 -26.45 -3.30
N SER A 425 24.58 -27.04 -4.36
CA SER A 425 25.46 -27.46 -5.45
C SER A 425 25.74 -26.28 -6.37
N THR A 426 26.96 -25.81 -6.32
CA THR A 426 27.65 -24.87 -7.23
C THR A 426 26.74 -23.80 -7.83
N PRO A 427 26.88 -22.54 -7.43
CA PRO A 427 26.05 -21.48 -7.98
C PRO A 427 26.16 -21.50 -9.50
N ALA A 428 25.01 -21.61 -10.19
CA ALA A 428 24.97 -21.46 -11.62
C ALA A 428 25.54 -20.07 -11.96
N ILE A 429 26.65 -20.06 -12.72
CA ILE A 429 27.31 -18.84 -13.15
C ILE A 429 26.73 -18.45 -14.49
N ASN A 430 26.37 -17.19 -14.64
CA ASN A 430 25.81 -16.61 -15.85
C ASN A 430 26.68 -15.46 -16.35
N SER A 431 26.67 -15.21 -17.66
CA SER A 431 27.40 -14.08 -18.23
C SER A 431 26.69 -12.76 -17.98
N LEU A 432 27.43 -11.72 -17.61
CA LEU A 432 26.88 -10.37 -17.47
C LEU A 432 26.31 -9.81 -18.78
N SER A 433 26.97 -10.12 -19.93
CA SER A 433 26.57 -9.56 -21.24
C SER A 433 25.57 -10.43 -22.00
N ASN A 434 25.40 -11.69 -21.63
CA ASN A 434 24.51 -12.63 -22.30
C ASN A 434 24.01 -13.69 -21.31
N PRO A 435 23.15 -13.32 -20.36
CA PRO A 435 22.63 -14.26 -19.40
C PRO A 435 21.74 -15.31 -20.07
N ASN A 436 21.81 -16.55 -19.56
CA ASN A 436 20.86 -17.59 -19.92
C ASN A 436 19.79 -17.75 -18.84
N PRO A 437 18.58 -17.22 -19.02
CA PRO A 437 17.51 -17.32 -18.03
C PRO A 437 16.85 -18.71 -18.01
N ARG A 438 17.20 -19.61 -18.95
CA ARG A 438 16.58 -20.93 -19.13
C ARG A 438 17.51 -22.07 -18.69
N ILE A 439 18.30 -21.85 -17.65
CA ILE A 439 19.07 -22.92 -17.01
C ILE A 439 18.10 -23.90 -16.37
N ALA A 440 18.25 -25.20 -16.68
CA ALA A 440 17.37 -26.22 -16.16
C ALA A 440 17.39 -26.24 -14.63
N PHE A 441 16.22 -26.20 -14.04
CA PHE A 441 16.02 -26.32 -12.60
C PHE A 441 15.16 -27.57 -12.32
N THR A 442 15.71 -28.49 -11.54
CA THR A 442 15.06 -29.77 -11.19
C THR A 442 14.58 -29.82 -9.76
N GLY A 443 14.88 -28.80 -8.95
CA GLY A 443 14.43 -28.69 -7.58
C GLY A 443 12.91 -28.45 -7.49
N GLN A 444 12.36 -28.73 -6.33
CA GLN A 444 10.96 -28.46 -6.02
C GLN A 444 10.86 -27.86 -4.63
N TYR A 445 10.43 -26.61 -4.57
CA TYR A 445 10.22 -25.96 -3.29
C TYR A 445 8.92 -26.41 -2.61
N GLY A 446 9.01 -26.61 -1.30
CA GLY A 446 7.87 -26.88 -0.44
C GLY A 446 7.95 -26.12 0.88
N ARG A 447 6.86 -26.09 1.61
CA ARG A 447 6.82 -25.48 2.94
C ARG A 447 7.44 -26.41 3.96
N ASP A 448 8.32 -25.88 4.81
CA ASP A 448 8.70 -26.57 6.03
C ASP A 448 7.46 -26.78 6.93
N SER A 449 7.50 -27.82 7.76
CA SER A 449 6.48 -28.09 8.77
C SER A 449 6.41 -27.04 9.88
N THR A 450 7.49 -26.28 10.06
CA THR A 450 7.61 -25.24 11.07
C THR A 450 7.31 -23.85 10.48
N SER A 451 6.73 -22.98 11.28
CA SER A 451 6.43 -21.60 10.90
C SER A 451 6.84 -20.64 12.00
N GLN A 452 7.24 -19.46 11.61
CA GLN A 452 7.35 -18.30 12.50
C GLN A 452 5.98 -17.63 12.56
N LEU A 453 5.56 -17.22 13.75
CA LEU A 453 4.28 -16.57 13.97
C LEU A 453 4.51 -15.27 14.75
N ALA A 454 4.03 -14.15 14.22
CA ALA A 454 3.90 -12.91 14.94
C ALA A 454 2.44 -12.50 15.03
N GLN A 455 2.01 -12.05 16.19
CA GLN A 455 0.64 -11.60 16.45
C GLN A 455 0.68 -10.22 17.11
N GLY A 456 -0.31 -9.40 16.81
CA GLY A 456 -0.46 -8.05 17.39
C GLY A 456 -1.93 -7.79 17.73
N ASP A 457 -2.17 -7.36 18.97
CA ASP A 457 -3.48 -6.92 19.44
C ASP A 457 -3.44 -5.44 19.77
N THR A 458 -4.36 -4.66 19.19
CA THR A 458 -4.49 -3.22 19.44
C THR A 458 -5.82 -2.91 20.11
N ALA A 459 -5.79 -2.11 21.16
CA ALA A 459 -6.95 -1.43 21.73
C ALA A 459 -6.65 0.07 21.78
N ALA A 460 -7.54 0.90 21.22
CA ALA A 460 -7.35 2.33 21.19
C ALA A 460 -8.63 3.12 21.48
N LEU A 461 -8.43 4.29 22.08
CA LEU A 461 -9.45 5.31 22.31
C LEU A 461 -8.96 6.63 21.72
N TYR A 462 -9.82 7.34 20.98
CA TYR A 462 -9.47 8.63 20.37
C TYR A 462 -10.60 9.64 20.44
N ALA A 463 -10.21 10.91 20.40
CA ALA A 463 -11.13 12.05 20.33
C ALA A 463 -10.49 13.18 19.52
N PHE A 464 -11.27 13.74 18.61
CA PHE A 464 -10.92 14.92 17.81
C PHE A 464 -12.01 15.97 17.97
N ASP A 465 -11.62 17.23 18.11
CA ASP A 465 -12.54 18.36 18.15
C ASP A 465 -11.98 19.51 17.31
N THR A 466 -12.76 19.97 16.35
CA THR A 466 -12.47 21.20 15.63
C THR A 466 -13.42 22.30 16.14
N MET A 467 -12.85 23.24 16.86
CA MET A 467 -13.53 24.38 17.45
C MET A 467 -13.48 25.59 16.53
N SER A 468 -14.61 26.02 16.00
CA SER A 468 -14.75 27.24 15.22
C SER A 468 -15.20 28.39 16.13
N PHE A 469 -14.30 29.32 16.44
CA PHE A 469 -14.59 30.48 17.31
C PHE A 469 -15.35 31.58 16.57
N ASN A 470 -15.05 31.73 15.28
CA ASN A 470 -15.70 32.64 14.35
C ASN A 470 -15.36 32.20 12.92
N PRO A 471 -15.85 32.87 11.85
CA PRO A 471 -15.55 32.47 10.46
C PRO A 471 -14.07 32.47 10.08
N GLN A 472 -13.21 33.14 10.87
CA GLN A 472 -11.79 33.32 10.56
C GLN A 472 -10.86 32.41 11.35
N TRP A 473 -11.25 31.96 12.54
CA TRP A 473 -10.37 31.22 13.45
C TRP A 473 -10.93 29.88 13.85
N GLN A 474 -10.13 28.85 13.64
CA GLN A 474 -10.41 27.48 14.08
C GLN A 474 -9.21 26.90 14.84
N LEU A 475 -9.51 26.02 15.79
CA LEU A 475 -8.55 25.22 16.54
C LEU A 475 -8.96 23.77 16.45
N THR A 476 -8.08 22.91 15.96
CA THR A 476 -8.28 21.46 15.93
C THR A 476 -7.39 20.80 16.97
N LEU A 477 -7.98 19.95 17.79
CA LEU A 477 -7.29 19.12 18.79
C LEU A 477 -7.61 17.66 18.51
N GLY A 478 -6.60 16.81 18.59
CA GLY A 478 -6.75 15.36 18.52
C GLY A 478 -5.94 14.70 19.62
N LEU A 479 -6.52 13.71 20.26
CA LEU A 479 -5.89 12.86 21.26
C LEU A 479 -6.21 11.41 20.94
N ARG A 480 -5.21 10.53 21.07
CA ARG A 480 -5.39 9.09 20.96
C ARG A 480 -4.49 8.40 21.98
N TRP A 481 -5.04 7.39 22.63
CA TRP A 481 -4.31 6.44 23.43
C TRP A 481 -4.39 5.06 22.78
N ASP A 482 -3.25 4.39 22.65
CA ASP A 482 -3.12 3.07 22.10
C ASP A 482 -2.47 2.14 23.12
N ARG A 483 -2.95 0.92 23.19
CA ARG A 483 -2.30 -0.22 23.81
C ARG A 483 -2.09 -1.28 22.74
N PHE A 484 -0.84 -1.60 22.47
CA PHE A 484 -0.43 -2.60 21.49
C PHE A 484 0.32 -3.73 22.19
N GLU A 485 -0.22 -4.92 22.11
CA GLU A 485 0.40 -6.16 22.60
C GLU A 485 0.92 -6.93 21.39
N SER A 486 2.18 -7.33 21.41
CA SER A 486 2.77 -8.16 20.35
C SER A 486 3.39 -9.42 20.94
N GLU A 487 3.23 -10.53 20.22
CA GLU A 487 3.86 -11.81 20.54
C GLU A 487 4.52 -12.37 19.28
N TYR A 488 5.77 -12.80 19.41
CA TYR A 488 6.51 -13.47 18.35
C TYR A 488 6.95 -14.85 18.83
N ARG A 489 6.69 -15.90 18.03
CA ARG A 489 7.01 -17.29 18.33
C ARG A 489 7.92 -17.87 17.26
N TYR A 490 9.09 -18.30 17.69
CA TYR A 490 9.99 -19.10 16.88
C TYR A 490 9.65 -20.58 17.02
N SER A 491 9.10 -21.19 15.96
CA SER A 491 8.89 -22.64 15.94
C SER A 491 10.03 -23.40 15.27
N TYR A 492 10.94 -22.69 14.61
CA TYR A 492 11.97 -23.29 13.76
C TYR A 492 13.18 -23.84 14.52
N THR A 493 13.72 -23.11 15.50
CA THR A 493 14.93 -23.51 16.22
C THR A 493 14.66 -23.89 17.67
N ASP A 494 13.75 -23.21 18.34
CA ASP A 494 13.36 -23.45 19.71
C ASP A 494 11.90 -22.98 19.94
N PRO A 495 10.96 -23.94 20.03
CA PRO A 495 9.55 -23.59 20.28
C PRO A 495 9.30 -22.91 21.64
N SER A 496 10.27 -22.96 22.57
CA SER A 496 10.19 -22.27 23.86
C SER A 496 10.55 -20.79 23.77
N LEU A 497 11.16 -20.34 22.67
CA LEU A 497 11.51 -18.94 22.44
C LEU A 497 10.27 -18.19 21.94
N SER A 498 9.60 -17.51 22.85
CA SER A 498 8.59 -16.50 22.53
C SER A 498 9.06 -15.16 23.08
N LEU A 499 8.87 -14.12 22.28
CA LEU A 499 9.10 -12.73 22.67
C LEU A 499 7.75 -12.02 22.71
N ALA A 500 7.47 -11.31 23.78
CA ALA A 500 6.23 -10.56 23.92
C ALA A 500 6.56 -9.15 24.43
N ALA A 501 5.80 -8.17 23.91
CA ALA A 501 5.93 -6.78 24.36
C ALA A 501 4.53 -6.15 24.47
N VAL A 502 4.42 -5.23 25.43
CA VAL A 502 3.23 -4.37 25.58
C VAL A 502 3.69 -2.93 25.51
N ASN A 503 3.18 -2.19 24.54
CA ASN A 503 3.48 -0.79 24.36
C ASN A 503 2.21 0.03 24.54
N GLU A 504 2.29 1.07 25.37
CA GLU A 504 1.22 2.04 25.56
C GLU A 504 1.73 3.43 25.18
N ALA A 505 0.95 4.15 24.38
CA ALA A 505 1.32 5.49 23.96
C ALA A 505 0.12 6.42 23.90
N ALA A 506 0.35 7.67 24.24
CA ALA A 506 -0.60 8.76 24.02
C ALA A 506 -0.03 9.68 22.95
N THR A 507 -0.76 9.84 21.85
CA THR A 507 -0.40 10.72 20.75
C THR A 507 -1.41 11.85 20.63
N TRP A 508 -0.94 12.98 20.09
CA TRP A 508 -1.78 14.16 19.96
C TRP A 508 -1.55 14.86 18.62
N SER A 509 -2.52 15.65 18.23
CA SER A 509 -2.42 16.60 17.12
C SER A 509 -3.03 17.93 17.50
N LEU A 510 -2.41 19.01 17.03
CA LEU A 510 -2.84 20.39 17.24
C LEU A 510 -2.83 21.09 15.88
N GLY A 511 -3.88 21.83 15.58
CA GLY A 511 -3.97 22.67 14.40
C GLY A 511 -4.62 24.01 14.69
N VAL A 512 -4.00 25.09 14.20
CA VAL A 512 -4.58 26.43 14.24
C VAL A 512 -4.77 26.92 12.82
N VAL A 513 -5.97 27.37 12.50
CA VAL A 513 -6.35 27.85 11.18
C VAL A 513 -6.79 29.29 11.25
N TYR A 514 -6.23 30.12 10.40
CA TYR A 514 -6.65 31.48 10.15
C TYR A 514 -7.11 31.64 8.71
N LYS A 515 -8.31 32.12 8.50
CA LYS A 515 -8.95 32.36 7.20
C LYS A 515 -8.97 33.87 6.91
N PRO A 516 -7.98 34.39 6.15
CA PRO A 516 -7.99 35.80 5.75
C PRO A 516 -9.12 36.13 4.76
N SER A 517 -9.62 35.11 4.04
CA SER A 517 -10.74 35.17 3.11
C SER A 517 -11.40 33.78 3.00
N ASP A 518 -12.59 33.72 2.42
CA ASP A 518 -13.35 32.47 2.28
C ASP A 518 -12.65 31.42 1.39
N ASN A 519 -11.77 31.86 0.49
CA ASN A 519 -11.02 31.02 -0.46
C ASN A 519 -9.56 30.81 -0.07
N GLY A 520 -9.14 31.22 1.15
CA GLY A 520 -7.74 31.14 1.55
C GLY A 520 -7.57 30.85 3.03
N THR A 521 -6.56 30.05 3.34
CA THR A 521 -6.23 29.61 4.69
C THR A 521 -4.74 29.68 4.94
N ILE A 522 -4.37 30.17 6.12
CA ILE A 522 -3.02 30.06 6.71
C ILE A 522 -3.15 29.18 7.95
N TYR A 523 -2.26 28.21 8.10
CA TYR A 523 -2.36 27.27 9.20
C TYR A 523 -1.01 26.97 9.84
N PHE A 524 -1.09 26.55 11.10
CA PHE A 524 -0.03 25.88 11.82
C PHE A 524 -0.54 24.53 12.28
N GLY A 525 0.24 23.48 12.05
CA GLY A 525 -0.04 22.11 12.47
C GLY A 525 1.13 21.50 13.23
N SER A 526 0.84 20.71 14.26
CA SER A 526 1.83 19.93 14.98
C SER A 526 1.20 18.62 15.46
N GLY A 527 2.01 17.59 15.62
CA GLY A 527 1.54 16.30 16.15
C GLY A 527 2.66 15.34 16.40
N THR A 528 2.31 14.23 17.05
CA THR A 528 3.25 13.17 17.41
C THR A 528 2.86 11.84 16.77
N SER A 529 3.84 10.96 16.63
CA SER A 529 3.61 9.54 16.36
C SER A 529 4.56 8.68 17.18
N PHE A 530 4.20 7.40 17.30
CA PHE A 530 5.03 6.39 17.93
C PHE A 530 5.10 5.14 17.07
N SER A 531 6.26 4.47 17.07
CA SER A 531 6.49 3.21 16.37
C SER A 531 7.04 2.19 17.36
N PRO A 532 6.24 1.22 17.80
CA PRO A 532 6.69 0.18 18.73
C PRO A 532 7.75 -0.72 18.09
N SER A 533 8.55 -1.39 18.90
CA SER A 533 9.63 -2.27 18.44
C SER A 533 9.16 -3.39 17.51
N ALA A 534 7.96 -3.89 17.71
CA ALA A 534 7.31 -4.92 16.91
C ALA A 534 6.26 -4.35 15.95
N GLU A 535 6.39 -3.09 15.51
CA GLU A 535 5.44 -2.46 14.58
C GLU A 535 5.30 -3.27 13.30
N ASP A 536 6.43 -3.71 12.77
CA ASP A 536 6.49 -4.60 11.62
C ASP A 536 6.52 -6.05 12.11
N LEU A 537 5.38 -6.69 12.17
CA LEU A 537 5.28 -8.11 12.50
C LEU A 537 6.07 -9.00 11.52
N THR A 538 6.47 -8.46 10.36
CA THR A 538 7.28 -9.18 9.35
C THR A 538 8.78 -9.16 9.64
N ALA A 539 9.26 -8.27 10.53
CA ALA A 539 10.67 -8.18 10.87
C ALA A 539 11.12 -9.46 11.58
N SER A 540 12.29 -9.95 11.21
CA SER A 540 12.94 -11.00 12.00
C SER A 540 13.16 -10.43 13.40
N ALA A 541 12.62 -11.08 14.42
CA ALA A 541 12.93 -10.74 15.79
C ALA A 541 14.41 -11.09 16.03
N ASN A 542 15.28 -10.12 15.82
CA ASN A 542 16.58 -10.14 16.47
C ASN A 542 16.26 -9.94 17.94
N GLY A 543 16.57 -10.93 18.78
CA GLY A 543 16.04 -11.13 20.13
C GLY A 543 16.18 -9.97 21.14
N ASN A 544 16.80 -8.84 20.74
CA ASN A 544 17.01 -7.69 21.61
C ASN A 544 16.05 -6.52 21.36
N ASN A 545 15.28 -6.51 20.26
CA ASN A 545 14.47 -5.34 19.90
C ASN A 545 13.13 -5.24 20.63
N ASN A 546 12.62 -6.34 21.19
CA ASN A 546 11.30 -6.35 21.87
C ASN A 546 11.31 -5.67 23.24
N GLU A 547 12.49 -5.47 23.84
CA GLU A 547 12.64 -4.79 25.14
C GLU A 547 12.85 -3.27 25.00
N LEU A 548 12.98 -2.77 23.76
CA LEU A 548 13.20 -1.35 23.53
C LEU A 548 11.86 -0.58 23.57
N ASP A 549 11.92 0.61 24.16
CA ASP A 549 10.81 1.55 24.13
C ASP A 549 10.43 1.92 22.67
N PRO A 550 9.20 2.36 22.42
CA PRO A 550 8.80 2.83 21.10
C PRO A 550 9.65 4.02 20.63
N GLU A 551 9.93 4.06 19.32
CA GLU A 551 10.42 5.28 18.70
C GLU A 551 9.32 6.34 18.70
N GLU A 552 9.68 7.58 18.97
CA GLU A 552 8.75 8.71 18.98
C GLU A 552 9.08 9.70 17.87
N SER A 553 8.07 10.40 17.37
CA SER A 553 8.32 11.50 16.45
C SER A 553 7.40 12.69 16.73
N VAL A 554 7.90 13.87 16.37
CA VAL A 554 7.15 15.14 16.44
C VAL A 554 7.35 15.92 15.15
N SER A 555 6.32 16.59 14.68
CA SER A 555 6.41 17.48 13.52
C SER A 555 5.76 18.82 13.79
N PHE A 556 6.32 19.82 13.11
CA PHE A 556 5.79 21.19 13.03
C PHE A 556 5.65 21.55 11.56
N GLU A 557 4.49 22.05 11.18
CA GLU A 557 4.19 22.47 9.82
C GLU A 557 3.51 23.84 9.85
N PHE A 558 3.99 24.76 9.00
CA PHE A 558 3.34 26.03 8.74
C PHE A 558 3.03 26.10 7.25
N GLY A 559 1.78 26.38 6.90
CA GLY A 559 1.38 26.35 5.50
C GLY A 559 0.22 27.27 5.17
N THR A 560 -0.09 27.29 3.88
CA THR A 560 -1.19 28.06 3.32
C THR A 560 -1.85 27.30 2.20
N LYS A 561 -3.16 27.47 2.03
CA LYS A 561 -3.96 26.87 0.96
C LYS A 561 -4.89 27.91 0.38
N TRP A 562 -5.09 27.84 -0.95
CA TRP A 562 -5.91 28.81 -1.68
C TRP A 562 -6.73 28.14 -2.76
N GLU A 563 -8.03 28.34 -2.74
CA GLU A 563 -8.90 28.01 -3.86
C GLU A 563 -8.87 29.14 -4.89
N LEU A 564 -8.39 28.81 -6.08
CA LEU A 564 -8.23 29.72 -7.21
C LEU A 564 -9.19 29.35 -8.34
N ALA A 565 -9.32 30.24 -9.34
CA ALA A 565 -10.17 30.01 -10.52
C ALA A 565 -11.63 29.62 -10.17
N GLY A 566 -12.21 30.24 -9.11
CA GLY A 566 -13.59 29.94 -8.69
C GLY A 566 -13.74 28.57 -8.01
N GLY A 567 -12.72 28.09 -7.30
CA GLY A 567 -12.73 26.81 -6.58
C GLY A 567 -12.25 25.61 -7.42
N ARG A 568 -11.89 25.83 -8.70
CA ARG A 568 -11.44 24.73 -9.58
C ARG A 568 -9.99 24.30 -9.37
N LEU A 569 -9.17 25.14 -8.77
CA LEU A 569 -7.76 24.88 -8.51
C LEU A 569 -7.47 25.12 -7.03
N LEU A 570 -6.99 24.12 -6.33
CA LEU A 570 -6.44 24.24 -4.98
C LEU A 570 -4.91 24.35 -5.08
N ALA A 571 -4.36 25.49 -4.65
CA ALA A 571 -2.93 25.71 -4.50
C ALA A 571 -2.53 25.61 -3.03
N SER A 572 -1.40 25.01 -2.73
CA SER A 572 -0.88 24.85 -1.36
C SER A 572 0.62 25.08 -1.31
N ALA A 573 1.08 25.60 -0.17
CA ALA A 573 2.50 25.71 0.17
C ALA A 573 2.69 25.42 1.65
N ALA A 574 3.74 24.69 2.01
CA ALA A 574 4.07 24.37 3.38
C ALA A 574 5.59 24.33 3.60
N VAL A 575 6.02 24.70 4.80
CA VAL A 575 7.35 24.41 5.35
C VAL A 575 7.18 23.54 6.57
N PHE A 576 8.03 22.56 6.73
CA PHE A 576 7.89 21.58 7.80
C PHE A 576 9.22 21.15 8.39
N ARG A 577 9.15 20.66 9.62
CA ARG A 577 10.19 19.91 10.32
C ARG A 577 9.58 18.69 10.95
N THR A 578 10.16 17.53 10.71
CA THR A 578 9.83 16.27 11.41
C THR A 578 11.09 15.74 12.06
N GLU A 579 11.01 15.44 13.34
CA GLU A 579 12.08 14.84 14.13
C GLU A 579 11.63 13.49 14.66
N LYS A 580 12.41 12.43 14.40
CA LYS A 580 12.28 11.12 15.04
C LYS A 580 13.29 11.08 16.19
N LEU A 581 12.79 10.79 17.37
CA LEU A 581 13.54 10.67 18.61
C LEU A 581 13.63 9.20 18.98
N HIS A 582 14.65 8.84 19.76
CA HIS A 582 14.87 7.44 20.14
C HIS A 582 14.91 6.51 18.92
N ALA A 583 15.48 7.01 17.80
CA ALA A 583 15.63 6.18 16.61
C ALA A 583 16.58 5.02 16.90
N ARG A 584 16.23 3.85 16.40
CA ARG A 584 17.07 2.66 16.50
C ARG A 584 18.31 2.86 15.63
N THR A 585 19.46 2.55 16.19
CA THR A 585 20.74 2.57 15.49
C THR A 585 21.52 1.34 15.91
N ASP A 586 22.22 0.72 14.95
CA ASP A 586 23.19 -0.33 15.26
C ASP A 586 24.29 0.25 16.16
N ASP A 587 24.67 -0.47 17.21
CA ASP A 587 25.83 -0.06 18.01
C ASP A 587 27.10 -0.43 17.24
N PRO A 588 27.88 0.56 16.75
CA PRO A 588 29.09 0.29 15.99
C PRO A 588 30.22 -0.31 16.84
N PHE A 589 30.08 -0.41 18.16
CA PHE A 589 31.09 -0.87 19.08
C PHE A 589 30.80 -2.25 19.70
N GLU A 590 29.59 -2.78 19.53
CA GLU A 590 29.25 -4.15 19.93
C GLU A 590 29.21 -5.07 18.72
N ASP A 591 29.99 -6.14 18.78
CA ASP A 591 30.09 -7.16 17.73
C ASP A 591 28.82 -8.02 17.77
N GLY A 592 27.81 -7.57 17.07
CA GLY A 592 26.55 -8.28 16.86
C GLY A 592 25.34 -7.71 17.60
N SER A 593 24.71 -6.72 16.99
CA SER A 593 23.26 -6.48 17.03
C SER A 593 22.60 -6.14 18.37
N SER A 594 23.08 -5.19 19.13
CA SER A 594 22.18 -4.49 20.07
C SER A 594 21.77 -3.14 19.47
N ASP A 595 20.56 -3.06 18.93
CA ASP A 595 19.98 -1.78 18.56
C ASP A 595 19.88 -0.91 19.81
N THR A 596 20.28 0.35 19.70
CA THR A 596 20.13 1.33 20.76
C THR A 596 19.14 2.41 20.37
N LEU A 597 18.42 2.99 21.35
CA LEU A 597 17.47 4.08 21.14
C LEU A 597 18.11 5.48 21.27
N ASN A 598 19.37 5.62 20.86
CA ASN A 598 20.10 6.88 20.99
C ASN A 598 20.06 7.75 19.74
N GLY A 599 19.51 7.23 18.64
CA GLY A 599 19.45 7.90 17.35
C GLY A 599 18.47 9.08 17.33
N ARG A 600 18.79 10.07 16.50
CA ARG A 600 17.88 11.16 16.10
C ARG A 600 17.93 11.32 14.61
N GLN A 601 16.77 11.40 13.98
CA GLN A 601 16.65 11.69 12.57
C GLN A 601 15.76 12.93 12.40
N ARG A 602 16.20 13.90 11.59
CA ARG A 602 15.46 15.12 11.32
C ARG A 602 15.35 15.36 9.83
N VAL A 603 14.19 15.74 9.39
CA VAL A 603 13.93 16.20 8.02
C VAL A 603 13.28 17.58 8.07
N ASP A 604 13.92 18.54 7.43
CA ASP A 604 13.42 19.89 7.19
C ASP A 604 13.08 20.01 5.70
N GLY A 605 11.95 20.62 5.36
CA GLY A 605 11.58 20.75 3.96
C GLY A 605 10.54 21.83 3.69
N PHE A 606 10.32 22.04 2.40
CA PHE A 606 9.20 22.83 1.88
C PHE A 606 8.51 22.06 0.76
N GLU A 607 7.22 22.30 0.59
CA GLU A 607 6.41 21.70 -0.45
C GLU A 607 5.51 22.74 -1.10
N LEU A 608 5.32 22.58 -2.41
CA LEU A 608 4.35 23.32 -3.20
C LEU A 608 3.45 22.31 -3.90
N GLY A 609 2.16 22.59 -3.96
CA GLY A 609 1.17 21.74 -4.62
C GLY A 609 0.12 22.55 -5.33
N ALA A 610 -0.36 22.01 -6.46
CA ALA A 610 -1.52 22.51 -7.17
C ALA A 610 -2.31 21.33 -7.71
N VAL A 611 -3.61 21.29 -7.43
CA VAL A 611 -4.49 20.23 -7.90
C VAL A 611 -5.82 20.81 -8.36
N GLY A 612 -6.30 20.35 -9.50
CA GLY A 612 -7.55 20.81 -10.10
C GLY A 612 -7.40 21.18 -11.57
N GLN A 613 -8.34 21.96 -12.08
CA GLN A 613 -8.42 22.34 -13.48
C GLN A 613 -7.89 23.76 -13.68
N LEU A 614 -6.90 23.92 -14.57
CA LEU A 614 -6.33 25.23 -14.95
C LEU A 614 -7.17 25.96 -15.99
N THR A 615 -7.89 25.21 -16.83
CA THR A 615 -8.71 25.72 -17.91
C THR A 615 -10.08 25.05 -17.91
N ASP A 616 -11.02 25.59 -18.70
CA ASP A 616 -12.37 25.01 -18.85
C ASP A 616 -12.42 23.80 -19.81
N ARG A 617 -11.26 23.35 -20.29
CA ARG A 617 -11.11 22.24 -21.25
C ARG A 617 -10.13 21.22 -20.74
#